data_af401accb84cf974a06322c598c5a8e1
#
_entry.id   af401accb84cf974a06322c598c5a8e1
#
_cell.length_a   1.000
_cell.length_b   1.000
_cell.length_c   1.000
_cell.angle_alpha   90.00
_cell.angle_beta   90.00
_cell.angle_gamma   90.00
#
_symmetry.space_group_name_H-M   'P 1'
#
loop_
_entity.id
_entity.type
_entity.pdbx_description
1 polymer ?
#
loop_
_entity_poly.entity_id
_entity_poly.type
_entity_poly.pdbx_seq_one_letter_code
_entity_poly.pdbx_strand_id
1 'polypeptide(L)'
;MKPYDIFRRLSSSEVDALVLAACGDDEIPDKIAGGVLTIQRIPLKRFERLTDDVRKGLVRKSLRDKRAEDLALFVLSAGLVRSKAKMIESFLAALDLPHDGPSLTADGAVAEPATPLLEKAVADLVKAHGGRNVAVFLHAFVEQPDVSWPGLAARLASDPALALEDRSAA
;
A
#
# COMPACT_ATOMS: atom_id res chain seq x y z
N MET A 1 -8.63 6.03 -4.46
CA MET A 1 -7.60 7.01 -3.97
C MET A 1 -6.26 6.57 -4.55
N LYS A 2 -5.53 7.44 -5.20
CA LYS A 2 -4.26 7.06 -5.83
C LYS A 2 -3.18 6.67 -4.82
N PRO A 3 -2.23 5.76 -5.15
CA PRO A 3 -1.20 5.30 -4.22
C PRO A 3 -0.39 6.41 -3.56
N TYR A 4 0.02 7.44 -4.30
CA TYR A 4 0.74 8.59 -3.75
C TYR A 4 -0.11 9.44 -2.78
N ASP A 5 -1.44 9.47 -2.94
CA ASP A 5 -2.35 10.16 -2.01
C ASP A 5 -2.49 9.40 -0.69
N ILE A 6 -2.39 8.07 -0.71
CA ILE A 6 -2.30 7.25 0.51
C ILE A 6 -1.05 7.69 1.30
N PHE A 7 0.13 7.75 0.66
CA PHE A 7 1.36 8.18 1.32
C PHE A 7 1.32 9.62 1.85
N ARG A 8 0.55 10.51 1.23
CA ARG A 8 0.35 11.88 1.73
C ARG A 8 -0.42 11.92 3.04
N ARG A 9 -1.26 10.91 3.30
CA ARG A 9 -2.10 10.80 4.50
C ARG A 9 -1.46 9.97 5.62
N LEU A 10 -0.33 9.33 5.35
CA LEU A 10 0.44 8.58 6.33
C LEU A 10 1.41 9.49 7.08
N SER A 11 1.60 9.23 8.38
CA SER A 11 2.68 9.82 9.17
C SER A 11 4.05 9.35 8.65
N SER A 12 5.11 10.07 9.01
CA SER A 12 6.46 9.67 8.61
C SER A 12 6.82 8.28 9.11
N SER A 13 6.42 7.92 10.34
CA SER A 13 6.67 6.60 10.91
C SER A 13 5.92 5.48 10.19
N GLU A 14 4.67 5.71 9.75
CA GLU A 14 3.91 4.74 8.95
C GLU A 14 4.56 4.53 7.57
N VAL A 15 5.02 5.61 6.93
CA VAL A 15 5.75 5.54 5.66
C VAL A 15 7.04 4.74 5.83
N ASP A 16 7.83 5.05 6.87
CA ASP A 16 9.09 4.35 7.13
C ASP A 16 8.88 2.86 7.39
N ALA A 17 7.84 2.50 8.14
CA ALA A 17 7.51 1.10 8.40
C ALA A 17 7.15 0.34 7.11
N LEU A 18 6.39 0.97 6.20
CA LEU A 18 6.06 0.36 4.90
C LEU A 18 7.29 0.26 3.99
N VAL A 19 8.13 1.30 3.95
CA VAL A 19 9.38 1.28 3.17
C VAL A 19 10.32 0.21 3.70
N LEU A 20 10.54 0.16 5.02
CA LEU A 20 11.37 -0.86 5.65
C LEU A 20 10.87 -2.28 5.33
N ALA A 21 9.57 -2.50 5.47
CA ALA A 21 8.97 -3.79 5.11
C ALA A 21 9.13 -4.10 3.60
N ALA A 22 8.95 -3.12 2.72
CA ALA A 22 9.13 -3.31 1.28
C ALA A 22 10.59 -3.61 0.88
N CYS A 23 11.56 -2.99 1.58
CA CYS A 23 12.97 -3.20 1.32
C CYS A 23 13.49 -4.56 1.83
N GLY A 24 12.92 -5.12 2.92
CA GLY A 24 13.53 -6.24 3.63
C GLY A 24 14.75 -5.78 4.44
N ASP A 25 15.72 -6.68 4.66
CA ASP A 25 16.66 -6.49 5.75
C ASP A 25 17.76 -5.43 5.55
N ASP A 26 18.20 -5.08 4.32
CA ASP A 26 19.48 -4.35 4.26
C ASP A 26 19.60 -3.18 3.28
N GLU A 27 18.97 -3.15 2.16
CA GLU A 27 19.20 -2.09 1.16
C GLU A 27 17.92 -1.64 0.47
N ILE A 28 17.91 -0.40 -0.01
CA ILE A 28 16.83 0.09 -0.86
C ILE A 28 16.88 -0.68 -2.18
N PRO A 29 15.88 -1.53 -2.49
CA PRO A 29 15.87 -2.32 -3.71
C PRO A 29 16.03 -1.44 -4.96
N ASP A 30 16.69 -1.96 -5.99
CA ASP A 30 16.95 -1.25 -7.25
C ASP A 30 15.69 -0.59 -7.84
N LYS A 31 14.54 -1.24 -7.71
CA LYS A 31 13.27 -0.72 -8.18
C LYS A 31 12.86 0.55 -7.42
N ILE A 32 13.07 0.61 -6.11
CA ILE A 32 12.80 1.79 -5.29
C ILE A 32 13.84 2.87 -5.61
N ALA A 33 15.11 2.51 -5.64
CA ALA A 33 16.19 3.43 -5.98
C ALA A 33 15.98 4.05 -7.37
N GLY A 34 15.73 3.24 -8.38
CA GLY A 34 15.47 3.69 -9.75
C GLY A 34 14.28 4.65 -9.86
N GLY A 35 13.18 4.36 -9.16
CA GLY A 35 12.02 5.24 -9.08
C GLY A 35 12.36 6.60 -8.45
N VAL A 36 13.10 6.60 -7.33
CA VAL A 36 13.55 7.82 -6.65
C VAL A 36 14.46 8.64 -7.55
N LEU A 37 15.44 8.01 -8.20
CA LEU A 37 16.36 8.68 -9.12
C LEU A 37 15.61 9.41 -10.24
N THR A 38 14.63 8.73 -10.83
CA THR A 38 13.79 9.29 -11.91
C THR A 38 12.97 10.48 -11.42
N ILE A 39 12.27 10.34 -10.30
CA ILE A 39 11.37 11.37 -9.78
C ILE A 39 12.14 12.60 -9.28
N GLN A 40 13.24 12.36 -8.54
CA GLN A 40 14.06 13.44 -7.98
C GLN A 40 15.11 13.99 -8.96
N ARG A 41 15.26 13.37 -10.14
CA ARG A 41 16.26 13.72 -11.14
C ARG A 41 17.69 13.76 -10.58
N ILE A 42 18.04 12.74 -9.80
CA ILE A 42 19.35 12.62 -9.15
C ILE A 42 20.15 11.54 -9.86
N PRO A 43 21.40 11.78 -10.26
CA PRO A 43 22.29 10.76 -10.81
C PRO A 43 22.59 9.67 -9.76
N LEU A 44 22.67 8.39 -10.20
CA LEU A 44 22.94 7.24 -9.33
C LEU A 44 24.19 7.45 -8.45
N LYS A 45 25.32 7.87 -9.04
CA LYS A 45 26.57 8.15 -8.29
C LYS A 45 26.40 9.20 -7.18
N ARG A 46 25.46 10.13 -7.32
CA ARG A 46 25.16 11.10 -6.27
C ARG A 46 24.32 10.47 -5.18
N PHE A 47 23.33 9.66 -5.55
CA PHE A 47 22.44 8.96 -4.60
C PHE A 47 23.24 8.00 -3.71
N GLU A 48 24.17 7.23 -4.28
CA GLU A 48 25.04 6.29 -3.55
C GLU A 48 25.94 6.97 -2.50
N ARG A 49 26.29 8.23 -2.72
CA ARG A 49 27.11 9.03 -1.77
C ARG A 49 26.32 9.68 -0.64
N LEU A 50 24.99 9.60 -0.68
CA LEU A 50 24.15 10.16 0.36
C LEU A 50 24.14 9.25 1.58
N THR A 51 23.98 9.84 2.76
CA THR A 51 23.73 9.07 3.99
C THR A 51 22.36 8.37 3.92
N ASP A 52 22.20 7.30 4.69
CA ASP A 52 20.95 6.53 4.72
C ASP A 52 19.74 7.39 5.08
N ASP A 53 19.88 8.32 6.02
CA ASP A 53 18.79 9.22 6.42
C ASP A 53 18.35 10.13 5.28
N VAL A 54 19.32 10.64 4.51
CA VAL A 54 19.00 11.47 3.33
C VAL A 54 18.35 10.62 2.24
N ARG A 55 18.84 9.40 1.99
CA ARG A 55 18.21 8.45 1.05
C ARG A 55 16.77 8.12 1.46
N LYS A 56 16.52 7.79 2.73
CA LYS A 56 15.17 7.55 3.27
C LYS A 56 14.27 8.78 3.12
N GLY A 57 14.80 9.98 3.39
CA GLY A 57 14.08 11.23 3.17
C GLY A 57 13.65 11.45 1.72
N LEU A 58 14.54 11.11 0.76
CA LEU A 58 14.22 11.18 -0.66
C LEU A 58 13.16 10.14 -1.07
N VAL A 59 13.22 8.92 -0.53
CA VAL A 59 12.19 7.90 -0.75
C VAL A 59 10.83 8.41 -0.26
N ARG A 60 10.74 8.88 0.99
CA ARG A 60 9.48 9.45 1.54
C ARG A 60 8.91 10.58 0.68
N LYS A 61 9.79 11.50 0.26
CA LYS A 61 9.38 12.61 -0.61
C LYS A 61 8.88 12.10 -1.97
N SER A 62 9.56 11.13 -2.55
CA SER A 62 9.18 10.57 -3.85
C SER A 62 7.84 9.84 -3.79
N LEU A 63 7.57 9.07 -2.74
CA LEU A 63 6.31 8.33 -2.58
C LEU A 63 5.07 9.26 -2.48
N ARG A 64 5.26 10.51 -2.10
CA ARG A 64 4.21 11.54 -2.02
C ARG A 64 4.03 12.34 -3.32
N ASP A 65 4.88 12.11 -4.32
CA ASP A 65 4.82 12.80 -5.61
C ASP A 65 3.85 12.08 -6.56
N LYS A 66 2.97 12.84 -7.21
CA LYS A 66 2.00 12.29 -8.17
C LYS A 66 2.65 11.54 -9.36
N ARG A 67 3.92 11.80 -9.64
CA ARG A 67 4.69 11.09 -10.70
C ARG A 67 5.17 9.71 -10.24
N ALA A 68 4.97 9.36 -8.97
CA ALA A 68 5.44 8.13 -8.36
C ALA A 68 4.33 7.07 -8.24
N GLU A 69 3.28 7.10 -9.04
CA GLU A 69 2.13 6.19 -8.91
C GLU A 69 2.59 4.74 -8.86
N ASP A 70 3.40 4.29 -9.82
CA ASP A 70 3.90 2.91 -9.88
C ASP A 70 4.84 2.56 -8.71
N LEU A 71 5.73 3.50 -8.35
CA LEU A 71 6.63 3.32 -7.20
C LEU A 71 5.84 3.22 -5.89
N ALA A 72 4.87 4.10 -5.71
CA ALA A 72 4.02 4.13 -4.53
C ALA A 72 3.18 2.84 -4.42
N LEU A 73 2.58 2.38 -5.53
CA LEU A 73 1.85 1.11 -5.55
C LEU A 73 2.76 -0.07 -5.21
N PHE A 74 3.96 -0.11 -5.78
CA PHE A 74 4.94 -1.16 -5.46
C PHE A 74 5.29 -1.20 -3.97
N VAL A 75 5.64 -0.05 -3.38
CA VAL A 75 6.02 0.03 -1.96
C VAL A 75 4.84 -0.32 -1.04
N LEU A 76 3.62 0.14 -1.37
CA LEU A 76 2.41 -0.24 -0.63
C LEU A 76 2.20 -1.76 -0.69
N SER A 77 2.19 -2.35 -1.87
CA SER A 77 1.93 -3.78 -2.06
C SER A 77 2.99 -4.63 -1.36
N ALA A 78 4.28 -4.39 -1.64
CA ALA A 78 5.37 -5.15 -1.03
C ALA A 78 5.45 -4.95 0.50
N GLY A 79 5.26 -3.71 0.97
CA GLY A 79 5.28 -3.39 2.40
C GLY A 79 4.12 -4.02 3.16
N LEU A 80 2.90 -3.98 2.60
CA LEU A 80 1.72 -4.60 3.20
C LEU A 80 1.81 -6.12 3.20
N VAL A 81 2.19 -6.74 2.10
CA VAL A 81 2.37 -8.21 2.00
C VAL A 81 3.33 -8.71 3.07
N ARG A 82 4.43 -8.03 3.31
CA ARG A 82 5.42 -8.45 4.32
C ARG A 82 5.03 -8.10 5.75
N SER A 83 4.44 -6.92 5.99
CA SER A 83 4.13 -6.46 7.35
C SER A 83 2.73 -6.85 7.85
N LYS A 84 1.80 -7.16 6.94
CA LYS A 84 0.38 -7.43 7.24
C LYS A 84 -0.13 -8.72 6.60
N ALA A 85 0.76 -9.70 6.34
CA ALA A 85 0.43 -10.96 5.68
C ALA A 85 -0.85 -11.60 6.22
N LYS A 86 -0.92 -11.84 7.54
CA LYS A 86 -2.08 -12.47 8.19
C LYS A 86 -3.40 -11.70 7.99
N MET A 87 -3.34 -10.37 7.96
CA MET A 87 -4.52 -9.55 7.70
C MET A 87 -5.02 -9.75 6.27
N ILE A 88 -4.10 -9.76 5.30
CA ILE A 88 -4.42 -9.94 3.88
C ILE A 88 -4.94 -11.35 3.64
N GLU A 89 -4.27 -12.39 4.15
CA GLU A 89 -4.71 -13.78 4.07
C GLU A 89 -6.13 -13.96 4.62
N SER A 90 -6.40 -13.40 5.81
CA SER A 90 -7.74 -13.47 6.41
C SER A 90 -8.81 -12.82 5.55
N PHE A 91 -8.49 -11.70 4.87
CA PHE A 91 -9.42 -11.04 3.96
C PHE A 91 -9.68 -11.86 2.71
N LEU A 92 -8.62 -12.37 2.07
CA LEU A 92 -8.73 -13.17 0.86
C LEU A 92 -9.49 -14.48 1.13
N ALA A 93 -9.19 -15.16 2.24
CA ALA A 93 -9.89 -16.38 2.67
C ALA A 93 -11.37 -16.12 3.00
N ALA A 94 -11.69 -15.01 3.67
CA ALA A 94 -13.08 -14.65 4.01
C ALA A 94 -13.93 -14.40 2.76
N LEU A 95 -13.31 -14.03 1.64
CA LEU A 95 -13.96 -13.79 0.35
C LEU A 95 -13.88 -14.99 -0.60
N ASP A 96 -13.32 -16.11 -0.16
CA ASP A 96 -13.10 -17.32 -0.97
C ASP A 96 -12.31 -17.02 -2.27
N LEU A 97 -11.34 -16.11 -2.20
CA LEU A 97 -10.51 -15.74 -3.32
C LEU A 97 -9.30 -16.67 -3.44
N PRO A 98 -8.88 -17.06 -4.66
CA PRO A 98 -7.69 -17.86 -4.85
C PRO A 98 -6.44 -17.09 -4.42
N HIS A 99 -5.69 -17.63 -3.45
CA HIS A 99 -4.51 -16.98 -2.91
C HIS A 99 -3.44 -17.98 -2.44
N ASP A 100 -2.19 -17.52 -2.45
CA ASP A 100 -1.07 -18.20 -1.80
C ASP A 100 -0.48 -17.23 -0.77
N GLY A 101 -0.72 -17.54 0.51
CA GLY A 101 -0.47 -16.60 1.58
C GLY A 101 -1.18 -15.26 1.33
N PRO A 102 -0.47 -14.12 1.46
CA PRO A 102 -1.05 -12.79 1.25
C PRO A 102 -1.16 -12.36 -0.23
N SER A 103 -0.90 -13.26 -1.18
CA SER A 103 -0.87 -12.96 -2.60
C SER A 103 -2.05 -13.58 -3.34
N LEU A 104 -2.78 -12.79 -4.13
CA LEU A 104 -3.77 -13.32 -5.07
C LEU A 104 -3.08 -14.18 -6.13
N THR A 105 -3.69 -15.34 -6.46
CA THR A 105 -3.21 -16.27 -7.50
C THR A 105 -4.17 -16.39 -8.66
N ALA A 106 -5.07 -15.40 -8.84
CA ALA A 106 -6.02 -15.40 -9.94
C ALA A 106 -5.33 -15.12 -11.30
N ASP A 107 -5.68 -15.88 -12.31
CA ASP A 107 -5.30 -15.60 -13.69
C ASP A 107 -6.25 -14.55 -14.29
N GLY A 108 -5.90 -13.28 -14.17
CA GLY A 108 -6.65 -12.13 -14.69
C GLY A 108 -7.51 -11.41 -13.65
N ALA A 109 -8.48 -10.63 -14.13
CA ALA A 109 -9.30 -9.77 -13.30
C ALA A 109 -10.15 -10.56 -12.28
N VAL A 110 -10.03 -10.16 -11.02
CA VAL A 110 -10.79 -10.75 -9.91
C VAL A 110 -12.16 -10.12 -9.81
N ALA A 111 -13.20 -10.94 -9.91
CA ALA A 111 -14.59 -10.47 -9.79
C ALA A 111 -14.87 -9.97 -8.36
N GLU A 112 -15.62 -8.88 -8.26
CA GLU A 112 -16.05 -8.34 -6.95
C GLU A 112 -17.01 -9.35 -6.29
N PRO A 113 -16.76 -9.73 -5.01
CA PRO A 113 -17.66 -10.60 -4.27
C PRO A 113 -19.03 -9.95 -4.03
N ALA A 114 -20.03 -10.78 -3.72
CA ALA A 114 -21.36 -10.27 -3.35
C ALA A 114 -21.26 -9.28 -2.16
N THR A 115 -21.98 -8.18 -2.26
CA THR A 115 -21.97 -7.08 -1.27
C THR A 115 -22.08 -7.55 0.19
N PRO A 116 -23.00 -8.45 0.58
CA PRO A 116 -23.10 -8.89 1.98
C PRO A 116 -21.85 -9.63 2.47
N LEU A 117 -21.19 -10.40 1.60
CA LEU A 117 -19.96 -11.11 1.94
C LEU A 117 -18.80 -10.13 2.12
N LEU A 118 -18.67 -9.18 1.20
CA LEU A 118 -17.65 -8.13 1.27
C LEU A 118 -17.83 -7.25 2.52
N GLU A 119 -19.04 -6.84 2.84
CA GLU A 119 -19.34 -6.04 4.04
C GLU A 119 -18.95 -6.78 5.32
N LYS A 120 -19.30 -8.06 5.41
CA LYS A 120 -18.93 -8.90 6.56
C LYS A 120 -17.41 -9.03 6.66
N ALA A 121 -16.73 -9.37 5.58
CA ALA A 121 -15.27 -9.53 5.56
C ALA A 121 -14.54 -8.25 6.00
N VAL A 122 -14.98 -7.08 5.51
CA VAL A 122 -14.42 -5.79 5.91
C VAL A 122 -14.69 -5.49 7.39
N ALA A 123 -15.90 -5.75 7.89
CA ALA A 123 -16.24 -5.51 9.29
C ALA A 123 -15.41 -6.39 10.25
N ASP A 124 -15.28 -7.67 9.93
CA ASP A 124 -14.47 -8.62 10.71
C ASP A 124 -12.98 -8.21 10.68
N LEU A 125 -12.48 -7.76 9.53
CA LEU A 125 -11.11 -7.27 9.40
C LEU A 125 -10.84 -6.01 10.24
N VAL A 126 -11.76 -5.04 10.21
CA VAL A 126 -11.68 -3.81 11.02
C VAL A 126 -11.65 -4.14 12.51
N LYS A 127 -12.51 -5.08 12.95
CA LYS A 127 -12.54 -5.54 14.33
C LYS A 127 -11.24 -6.19 14.77
N ALA A 128 -10.61 -6.97 13.89
CA ALA A 128 -9.38 -7.72 14.20
C ALA A 128 -8.11 -6.87 14.13
N HIS A 129 -8.03 -5.92 13.20
CA HIS A 129 -6.77 -5.23 12.85
C HIS A 129 -6.82 -3.71 13.00
N GLY A 130 -7.99 -3.14 13.35
CA GLY A 130 -8.21 -1.69 13.47
C GLY A 130 -8.45 -0.99 12.14
N GLY A 131 -9.37 -0.02 12.16
CA GLY A 131 -9.87 0.64 10.94
C GLY A 131 -8.78 1.25 10.06
N ARG A 132 -7.77 1.90 10.66
CA ARG A 132 -6.71 2.57 9.88
C ARG A 132 -5.82 1.59 9.11
N ASN A 133 -5.39 0.49 9.72
CA ASN A 133 -4.58 -0.53 9.02
C ASN A 133 -5.37 -1.12 7.84
N VAL A 134 -6.65 -1.40 8.09
CA VAL A 134 -7.57 -1.94 7.07
C VAL A 134 -7.82 -0.91 5.98
N ALA A 135 -8.01 0.36 6.31
CA ALA A 135 -8.18 1.42 5.32
C ALA A 135 -6.98 1.54 4.39
N VAL A 136 -5.75 1.57 4.93
CA VAL A 136 -4.52 1.61 4.10
C VAL A 136 -4.46 0.41 3.16
N PHE A 137 -4.74 -0.79 3.68
CA PHE A 137 -4.75 -2.00 2.87
C PHE A 137 -5.82 -1.96 1.78
N LEU A 138 -7.08 -1.67 2.11
CA LEU A 138 -8.17 -1.70 1.14
C LEU A 138 -8.03 -0.61 0.07
N HIS A 139 -7.55 0.59 0.44
CA HIS A 139 -7.23 1.62 -0.54
C HIS A 139 -6.10 1.21 -1.49
N ALA A 140 -5.09 0.48 -1.00
CA ALA A 140 -4.04 -0.06 -1.86
C ALA A 140 -4.54 -1.23 -2.72
N PHE A 141 -5.43 -2.06 -2.18
CA PHE A 141 -5.98 -3.24 -2.84
C PHE A 141 -6.81 -2.88 -4.08
N VAL A 142 -7.67 -1.87 -4.01
CA VAL A 142 -8.50 -1.45 -5.16
C VAL A 142 -7.70 -0.76 -6.28
N GLU A 143 -6.45 -0.40 -6.04
CA GLU A 143 -5.57 0.16 -7.06
C GLU A 143 -4.72 -0.92 -7.77
N GLN A 144 -4.85 -2.20 -7.37
CA GLN A 144 -4.18 -3.30 -8.07
C GLN A 144 -4.78 -3.46 -9.48
N PRO A 145 -3.95 -3.73 -10.52
CA PRO A 145 -4.41 -3.82 -11.91
C PRO A 145 -5.52 -4.86 -12.14
N ASP A 146 -5.47 -5.96 -11.38
CA ASP A 146 -6.38 -7.09 -11.53
C ASP A 146 -7.64 -6.98 -10.64
N VAL A 147 -7.76 -5.87 -9.87
CA VAL A 147 -8.89 -5.62 -8.97
C VAL A 147 -9.73 -4.46 -9.51
N SER A 148 -10.94 -4.78 -9.98
CA SER A 148 -11.91 -3.77 -10.42
C SER A 148 -13.20 -3.92 -9.61
N TRP A 149 -13.19 -3.38 -8.38
CA TRP A 149 -14.28 -3.52 -7.41
C TRP A 149 -14.96 -2.17 -7.11
N PRO A 150 -15.96 -1.78 -7.92
CA PRO A 150 -16.64 -0.49 -7.77
C PRO A 150 -17.42 -0.37 -6.45
N GLY A 151 -17.97 -1.47 -5.93
CA GLY A 151 -18.68 -1.49 -4.65
C GLY A 151 -17.74 -1.22 -3.48
N LEU A 152 -16.56 -1.86 -3.44
CA LEU A 152 -15.54 -1.58 -2.43
C LEU A 152 -15.02 -0.15 -2.57
N ALA A 153 -14.77 0.33 -3.77
CA ALA A 153 -14.32 1.71 -4.02
C ALA A 153 -15.35 2.75 -3.52
N ALA A 154 -16.64 2.51 -3.78
CA ALA A 154 -17.73 3.37 -3.30
C ALA A 154 -17.81 3.36 -1.76
N ARG A 155 -17.66 2.19 -1.13
CA ARG A 155 -17.62 2.07 0.33
C ARG A 155 -16.45 2.84 0.94
N LEU A 156 -15.25 2.71 0.39
CA LEU A 156 -14.06 3.43 0.85
C LEU A 156 -14.22 4.96 0.75
N ALA A 157 -15.04 5.42 -0.19
CA ALA A 157 -15.33 6.84 -0.36
C ALA A 157 -16.38 7.37 0.64
N SER A 158 -17.27 6.51 1.16
CA SER A 158 -18.43 6.89 1.98
C SER A 158 -18.33 6.48 3.45
N ASP A 159 -17.55 5.48 3.81
CA ASP A 159 -17.43 4.94 5.17
C ASP A 159 -16.39 5.70 6.00
N PRO A 160 -16.81 6.50 7.02
CA PRO A 160 -15.86 7.25 7.86
C PRO A 160 -14.86 6.35 8.61
N ALA A 161 -15.24 5.09 8.92
CA ALA A 161 -14.35 4.15 9.60
C ALA A 161 -13.17 3.70 8.74
N LEU A 162 -13.30 3.84 7.41
CA LEU A 162 -12.27 3.51 6.41
C LEU A 162 -11.64 4.77 5.78
N ALA A 163 -11.99 5.95 6.26
CA ALA A 163 -11.38 7.19 5.82
C ALA A 163 -9.93 7.29 6.30
N LEU A 164 -9.03 7.64 5.39
CA LEU A 164 -7.65 7.96 5.75
C LEU A 164 -7.56 9.45 6.08
N GLU A 165 -7.56 9.78 7.38
CA GLU A 165 -7.27 11.13 7.84
C GLU A 165 -5.81 11.51 7.56
N ASP A 166 -5.58 12.78 7.27
CA ASP A 166 -4.23 13.30 7.02
C ASP A 166 -3.41 13.31 8.33
N ARG A 167 -2.31 12.59 8.33
CA ARG A 167 -1.33 12.54 9.42
C ARG A 167 0.10 12.87 8.95
N SER A 168 0.21 13.54 7.80
CA SER A 168 1.50 13.84 7.20
C SER A 168 2.38 14.78 8.05
N ALA A 169 1.78 15.49 9.01
CA ALA A 169 2.46 16.42 9.92
C ALA A 169 2.91 15.77 11.25
N ALA A 170 2.58 14.49 11.47
CA ALA A 170 2.90 13.77 12.71
C ALA A 170 4.18 12.93 12.60
#